data_68ecff7d189675663358fb33434296f6
#
_entry.id   68ecff7d189675663358fb33434296f6
#
_cell.length_a   1.000
_cell.length_b   1.000
_cell.length_c   1.000
_cell.angle_alpha   90.00
_cell.angle_beta   90.00
_cell.angle_gamma   90.00
#
_symmetry.space_group_name_H-M   'P 1'
#
loop_
_entity.id
_entity.type
_entity.pdbx_description
1 polymer ?
#
loop_
_entity_poly.entity_id
_entity_poly.type
_entity_poly.pdbx_seq_one_letter_code
_entity_poly.pdbx_strand_id
1 'polypeptide(L)'
;GVLKYEQDGVTYYFIDNQEFFTGFSPYTSDTKFEIEKYTFFDKAVLSMLPLIDFKPDIIHCHDWQTGLLPVYLKNEFAANPFFWGIKTIITIHNLKFQGIWDREWVQGVSGLTDNLFTPDKLEFKKDANMLKGGLVYADYITTVSDTYANEIQTEYYGEGLNGLLSARHFDMQGIVNGIDYNAYDPQNDGRIYCNYNASDFRKKKFNNKTKLQQDLGLAVDKKKYMIGLISRLTDQKGLDLINHVIEGIVDDFTQLVVIGTGDPQYENMFRHYAWKYPDRVSANICYSDDLAHKLYAAADAFLMPSRFEPCGLTQLI
;
A
#
# COMPACT_ATOMS: atom_id res chain seq x y z
N GLY A 1 -25.29 -5.05 9.01
CA GLY A 1 -25.09 -6.37 9.61
C GLY A 1 -23.61 -6.70 9.81
N VAL A 2 -23.34 -7.81 10.50
CA VAL A 2 -21.98 -8.36 10.65
C VAL A 2 -22.02 -9.80 10.15
N LEU A 3 -21.15 -10.13 9.19
CA LEU A 3 -20.98 -11.48 8.68
C LEU A 3 -19.69 -12.06 9.27
N LYS A 4 -19.70 -13.36 9.59
CA LYS A 4 -18.57 -14.08 10.15
C LYS A 4 -18.10 -15.17 9.16
N TYR A 5 -16.79 -15.28 8.98
CA TYR A 5 -16.15 -16.36 8.21
C TYR A 5 -14.89 -16.83 8.94
N GLU A 6 -14.59 -18.11 8.88
CA GLU A 6 -13.41 -18.70 9.52
C GLU A 6 -12.56 -19.42 8.48
N GLN A 7 -11.26 -19.13 8.46
CA GLN A 7 -10.30 -19.82 7.60
C GLN A 7 -8.92 -19.85 8.27
N ASP A 8 -8.27 -21.00 8.24
CA ASP A 8 -6.88 -21.20 8.71
C ASP A 8 -6.63 -20.72 10.15
N GLY A 9 -7.63 -20.84 11.04
CA GLY A 9 -7.57 -20.40 12.43
C GLY A 9 -7.78 -18.89 12.63
N VAL A 10 -8.11 -18.16 11.56
CA VAL A 10 -8.46 -16.74 11.60
C VAL A 10 -9.96 -16.57 11.46
N THR A 11 -10.55 -15.75 12.33
CA THR A 11 -11.96 -15.33 12.22
C THR A 11 -12.04 -13.96 11.54
N TYR A 12 -12.79 -13.91 10.44
CA TYR A 12 -13.05 -12.71 9.67
C TYR A 12 -14.44 -12.18 10.02
N TYR A 13 -14.53 -10.91 10.34
CA TYR A 13 -15.79 -10.19 10.53
C TYR A 13 -15.93 -9.13 9.46
N PHE A 14 -17.02 -9.16 8.72
CA PHE A 14 -17.33 -8.21 7.67
C PHE A 14 -18.46 -7.29 8.12
N ILE A 15 -18.23 -5.98 8.09
CA ILE A 15 -19.27 -4.97 8.31
C ILE A 15 -20.08 -4.89 7.02
N ASP A 16 -21.27 -5.47 7.01
CA ASP A 16 -22.20 -5.42 5.90
C ASP A 16 -23.01 -4.12 5.93
N ASN A 17 -22.62 -3.20 5.08
CA ASN A 17 -23.33 -1.96 4.79
C ASN A 17 -23.23 -1.67 3.30
N GLN A 18 -24.38 -1.75 2.62
CA GLN A 18 -24.45 -1.61 1.17
C GLN A 18 -24.31 -0.16 0.68
N GLU A 19 -24.48 0.82 1.53
CA GLU A 19 -24.30 2.23 1.21
C GLU A 19 -22.82 2.57 1.04
N PHE A 20 -21.98 2.04 1.92
CA PHE A 20 -20.54 2.36 1.97
C PHE A 20 -19.65 1.32 1.28
N PHE A 21 -20.04 0.06 1.23
CA PHE A 21 -19.20 -1.05 0.79
C PHE A 21 -19.72 -1.80 -0.43
N THR A 22 -20.61 -1.18 -1.20
CA THR A 22 -20.99 -1.67 -2.52
C THR A 22 -20.11 -1.01 -3.57
N GLY A 23 -19.46 -1.80 -4.40
CA GLY A 23 -18.61 -1.27 -5.47
C GLY A 23 -17.36 -2.09 -5.65
N PHE A 24 -16.60 -1.77 -6.69
CA PHE A 24 -15.49 -2.60 -7.14
C PHE A 24 -14.13 -2.14 -6.62
N SER A 25 -14.04 -0.98 -6.00
CA SER A 25 -12.79 -0.45 -5.48
C SER A 25 -12.92 -0.06 -4.00
N PRO A 26 -11.98 -0.47 -3.15
CA PRO A 26 -11.91 -0.01 -1.78
C PRO A 26 -11.62 1.50 -1.67
N TYR A 27 -11.05 2.09 -2.73
CA TYR A 27 -10.71 3.50 -2.81
C TYR A 27 -11.47 4.18 -3.94
N THR A 28 -11.98 5.38 -3.67
CA THR A 28 -12.62 6.25 -4.65
C THR A 28 -11.83 7.56 -4.83
N SER A 29 -12.18 8.35 -5.83
CA SER A 29 -11.65 9.71 -5.98
C SER A 29 -12.40 10.74 -5.12
N ASP A 30 -13.50 10.35 -4.48
CA ASP A 30 -14.29 11.20 -3.59
C ASP A 30 -13.81 11.05 -2.16
N THR A 31 -12.87 11.91 -1.76
CA THR A 31 -12.29 11.93 -0.41
C THR A 31 -13.34 12.16 0.67
N LYS A 32 -14.38 12.96 0.39
CA LYS A 32 -15.46 13.25 1.32
C LYS A 32 -16.25 11.98 1.66
N PHE A 33 -16.63 11.23 0.63
CA PHE A 33 -17.30 9.94 0.80
C PHE A 33 -16.42 8.92 1.53
N GLU A 34 -15.14 8.87 1.22
CA GLU A 34 -14.20 7.96 1.90
C GLU A 34 -14.07 8.26 3.39
N ILE A 35 -14.00 9.54 3.78
CA ILE A 35 -13.95 9.94 5.18
C ILE A 35 -15.23 9.51 5.92
N GLU A 36 -16.39 9.73 5.33
CA GLU A 36 -17.66 9.30 5.91
C GLU A 36 -17.72 7.77 6.06
N LYS A 37 -17.34 7.04 5.00
CA LYS A 37 -17.28 5.58 4.96
C LYS A 37 -16.40 5.01 6.08
N TYR A 38 -15.18 5.51 6.22
CA TYR A 38 -14.26 4.99 7.23
C TYR A 38 -14.54 5.50 8.63
N THR A 39 -15.13 6.67 8.79
CA THR A 39 -15.68 7.14 10.06
C THR A 39 -16.78 6.20 10.56
N PHE A 40 -17.70 5.79 9.68
CA PHE A 40 -18.70 4.78 9.97
C PHE A 40 -18.05 3.43 10.33
N PHE A 41 -17.06 3.00 9.55
CA PHE A 41 -16.37 1.73 9.77
C PHE A 41 -15.72 1.65 11.16
N ASP A 42 -15.00 2.66 11.57
CA ASP A 42 -14.29 2.72 12.85
C ASP A 42 -15.27 2.61 14.05
N LYS A 43 -16.40 3.32 13.96
CA LYS A 43 -17.48 3.21 14.95
C LYS A 43 -18.15 1.83 14.95
N ALA A 44 -18.42 1.30 13.76
CA ALA A 44 -19.08 0.00 13.61
C ALA A 44 -18.20 -1.13 14.17
N VAL A 45 -16.88 -1.09 13.96
CA VAL A 45 -15.94 -2.06 14.54
C VAL A 45 -16.03 -2.07 16.07
N LEU A 46 -15.96 -0.92 16.74
CA LEU A 46 -16.06 -0.87 18.19
C LEU A 46 -17.45 -1.30 18.68
N SER A 47 -18.50 -0.84 18.02
CA SER A 47 -19.89 -1.18 18.40
C SER A 47 -20.22 -2.67 18.25
N MET A 48 -19.56 -3.34 17.30
CA MET A 48 -19.74 -4.76 17.04
C MET A 48 -19.15 -5.65 18.15
N LEU A 49 -18.01 -5.27 18.75
CA LEU A 49 -17.27 -6.12 19.69
C LEU A 49 -18.10 -6.68 20.84
N PRO A 50 -18.91 -5.88 21.58
CA PRO A 50 -19.80 -6.42 22.61
C PRO A 50 -20.92 -7.31 22.05
N LEU A 51 -21.37 -7.06 20.81
CA LEU A 51 -22.47 -7.82 20.19
C LEU A 51 -22.04 -9.22 19.74
N ILE A 52 -20.76 -9.39 19.42
CA ILE A 52 -20.18 -10.70 19.04
C ILE A 52 -19.50 -11.40 20.23
N ASP A 53 -19.61 -10.83 21.44
CA ASP A 53 -18.97 -11.31 22.68
C ASP A 53 -17.45 -11.54 22.52
N PHE A 54 -16.78 -10.61 21.83
CA PHE A 54 -15.34 -10.65 21.61
C PHE A 54 -14.65 -9.41 22.17
N LYS A 55 -13.98 -9.58 23.32
CA LYS A 55 -13.14 -8.54 23.92
C LYS A 55 -11.69 -8.79 23.54
N PRO A 56 -11.11 -8.04 22.59
CA PRO A 56 -9.70 -8.18 22.24
C PRO A 56 -8.80 -7.57 23.31
N ASP A 57 -7.58 -8.06 23.45
CA ASP A 57 -6.52 -7.41 24.23
C ASP A 57 -5.93 -6.24 23.44
N ILE A 58 -5.81 -6.39 22.13
CA ILE A 58 -5.23 -5.42 21.22
C ILE A 58 -6.12 -5.22 19.99
N ILE A 59 -6.32 -3.96 19.59
CA ILE A 59 -6.88 -3.60 18.29
C ILE A 59 -5.76 -3.02 17.44
N HIS A 60 -5.47 -3.66 16.31
CA HIS A 60 -4.46 -3.23 15.37
C HIS A 60 -5.08 -2.48 14.19
N CYS A 61 -4.80 -1.20 14.12
CA CYS A 61 -5.29 -0.25 13.12
C CYS A 61 -4.29 -0.08 11.99
N HIS A 62 -4.77 0.21 10.77
CA HIS A 62 -3.93 0.38 9.59
C HIS A 62 -4.28 1.66 8.85
N ASP A 63 -3.30 2.58 8.74
CA ASP A 63 -3.41 3.86 8.03
C ASP A 63 -4.56 4.77 8.54
N TRP A 64 -4.87 5.79 7.77
CA TRP A 64 -5.88 6.78 8.09
C TRP A 64 -7.31 6.22 8.11
N GLN A 65 -7.55 5.15 7.35
CA GLN A 65 -8.85 4.50 7.26
C GLN A 65 -9.35 3.94 8.60
N THR A 66 -8.44 3.66 9.51
CA THR A 66 -8.75 3.23 10.87
C THR A 66 -8.23 4.22 11.92
N GLY A 67 -7.96 5.45 11.49
CA GLY A 67 -7.35 6.49 12.33
C GLY A 67 -8.27 7.01 13.43
N LEU A 68 -9.57 7.02 13.23
CA LEU A 68 -10.52 7.44 14.26
C LEU A 68 -10.84 6.35 15.29
N LEU A 69 -10.53 5.08 15.02
CA LEU A 69 -10.83 3.99 15.96
C LEU A 69 -10.16 4.20 17.33
N PRO A 70 -8.83 4.50 17.43
CA PRO A 70 -8.22 4.82 18.72
C PRO A 70 -8.82 6.06 19.39
N VAL A 71 -9.23 7.06 18.59
CA VAL A 71 -9.89 8.27 19.10
C VAL A 71 -11.20 7.91 19.75
N TYR A 72 -12.06 7.16 19.09
CA TYR A 72 -13.34 6.70 19.65
C TYR A 72 -13.14 5.86 20.90
N LEU A 73 -12.22 4.89 20.86
CA LEU A 73 -11.96 4.00 22.00
C LEU A 73 -11.59 4.78 23.26
N LYS A 74 -10.74 5.81 23.14
CA LYS A 74 -10.24 6.59 24.27
C LYS A 74 -11.18 7.74 24.69
N ASN A 75 -12.23 8.04 23.91
CA ASN A 75 -13.17 9.13 24.22
C ASN A 75 -14.62 8.62 24.33
N GLU A 76 -15.27 8.33 23.22
CA GLU A 76 -16.69 7.98 23.19
C GLU A 76 -16.99 6.65 23.92
N PHE A 77 -16.14 5.65 23.74
CA PHE A 77 -16.30 4.32 24.33
C PHE A 77 -15.60 4.16 25.69
N ALA A 78 -14.83 5.14 26.14
CA ALA A 78 -14.01 5.07 27.37
C ALA A 78 -14.81 4.82 28.65
N ALA A 79 -16.05 5.28 28.71
CA ALA A 79 -16.91 5.10 29.87
C ALA A 79 -17.51 3.67 30.00
N ASN A 80 -17.48 2.87 28.95
CA ASN A 80 -18.05 1.52 28.95
C ASN A 80 -16.97 0.51 29.44
N PRO A 81 -17.23 -0.21 30.56
CA PRO A 81 -16.29 -1.17 31.14
C PRO A 81 -15.83 -2.30 30.19
N PHE A 82 -16.64 -2.63 29.18
CA PHE A 82 -16.25 -3.62 28.18
C PHE A 82 -14.91 -3.27 27.51
N PHE A 83 -14.65 -1.99 27.23
CA PHE A 83 -13.47 -1.53 26.50
C PHE A 83 -12.23 -1.29 27.39
N TRP A 84 -12.37 -1.39 28.71
CA TRP A 84 -11.26 -1.15 29.62
C TRP A 84 -10.13 -2.17 29.42
N GLY A 85 -8.91 -1.69 29.34
CA GLY A 85 -7.72 -2.50 29.18
C GLY A 85 -7.33 -2.82 27.74
N ILE A 86 -8.22 -2.57 26.76
CA ILE A 86 -7.91 -2.76 25.35
C ILE A 86 -6.83 -1.76 24.93
N LYS A 87 -5.79 -2.28 24.29
CA LYS A 87 -4.68 -1.50 23.72
C LYS A 87 -4.83 -1.34 22.22
N THR A 88 -4.23 -0.29 21.68
CA THR A 88 -4.26 -0.01 20.25
C THR A 88 -2.86 0.10 19.65
N ILE A 89 -2.66 -0.52 18.50
CA ILE A 89 -1.49 -0.32 17.63
C ILE A 89 -1.97 0.31 16.34
N ILE A 90 -1.25 1.28 15.80
CA ILE A 90 -1.52 1.81 14.46
C ILE A 90 -0.29 1.65 13.58
N THR A 91 -0.47 1.03 12.40
CA THR A 91 0.58 0.88 11.38
C THR A 91 0.44 1.95 10.32
N ILE A 92 1.54 2.67 10.06
CA ILE A 92 1.67 3.58 8.92
C ILE A 92 2.26 2.79 7.75
N HIS A 93 1.45 2.52 6.71
CA HIS A 93 1.95 1.93 5.47
C HIS A 93 2.47 2.99 4.50
N ASN A 94 1.82 4.16 4.44
CA ASN A 94 2.29 5.29 3.65
C ASN A 94 1.77 6.61 4.23
N LEU A 95 2.66 7.37 4.86
CA LEU A 95 2.35 8.63 5.56
C LEU A 95 1.80 9.74 4.64
N LYS A 96 1.99 9.63 3.32
CA LYS A 96 1.45 10.58 2.35
C LYS A 96 -0.08 10.62 2.38
N PHE A 97 -0.74 9.52 2.74
CA PHE A 97 -2.20 9.41 2.80
C PHE A 97 -2.67 9.52 4.24
N GLN A 98 -3.35 10.63 4.57
CA GLN A 98 -3.65 10.99 5.96
C GLN A 98 -5.13 11.13 6.28
N GLY A 99 -6.02 11.09 5.28
CA GLY A 99 -7.46 11.34 5.50
C GLY A 99 -7.71 12.74 6.02
N ILE A 100 -7.25 13.77 5.26
CA ILE A 100 -7.41 15.17 5.62
C ILE A 100 -8.63 15.73 4.91
N TRP A 101 -9.51 16.39 5.66
CA TRP A 101 -10.67 17.07 5.14
C TRP A 101 -11.14 18.19 6.05
N ASP A 102 -12.06 19.01 5.54
CA ASP A 102 -12.68 20.11 6.27
C ASP A 102 -13.10 19.70 7.69
N ARG A 103 -12.69 20.49 8.67
CA ARG A 103 -12.88 20.21 10.09
C ARG A 103 -14.36 20.09 10.47
N GLU A 104 -15.20 21.01 10.00
CA GLU A 104 -16.62 21.05 10.38
C GLU A 104 -17.34 19.82 9.82
N TRP A 105 -17.00 19.42 8.60
CA TRP A 105 -17.51 18.22 7.98
C TRP A 105 -17.13 16.96 8.77
N VAL A 106 -15.83 16.78 9.06
CA VAL A 106 -15.34 15.60 9.82
C VAL A 106 -15.95 15.57 11.20
N GLN A 107 -16.07 16.71 11.87
CA GLN A 107 -16.74 16.82 13.16
C GLN A 107 -18.22 16.39 13.08
N GLY A 108 -18.93 16.85 12.04
CA GLY A 108 -20.34 16.52 11.81
C GLY A 108 -20.57 15.02 11.60
N VAL A 109 -19.79 14.38 10.72
CA VAL A 109 -19.95 12.95 10.40
C VAL A 109 -19.42 12.03 11.50
N SER A 110 -18.36 12.43 12.20
CA SER A 110 -17.76 11.64 13.27
C SER A 110 -18.56 11.72 14.58
N GLY A 111 -19.27 12.83 14.82
CA GLY A 111 -19.91 13.10 16.09
C GLY A 111 -18.94 13.37 17.25
N LEU A 112 -17.65 13.55 16.95
CA LEU A 112 -16.64 13.87 17.95
C LEU A 112 -16.80 15.30 18.45
N THR A 113 -16.49 15.52 19.72
CA THR A 113 -16.63 16.83 20.38
C THR A 113 -15.53 17.81 19.94
N ASP A 114 -15.83 19.10 19.96
CA ASP A 114 -14.96 20.18 19.48
C ASP A 114 -13.56 20.19 20.13
N ASN A 115 -13.45 19.79 21.38
CA ASN A 115 -12.19 19.70 22.12
C ASN A 115 -11.21 18.63 21.59
N LEU A 116 -11.63 17.81 20.64
CA LEU A 116 -10.76 16.85 19.93
C LEU A 116 -10.16 17.46 18.65
N PHE A 117 -10.66 18.58 18.17
CA PHE A 117 -10.19 19.27 16.97
C PHE A 117 -9.25 20.43 17.31
N THR A 118 -8.20 20.14 18.09
CA THR A 118 -7.15 21.09 18.51
C THR A 118 -5.81 20.71 17.87
N PRO A 119 -4.82 21.64 17.77
CA PRO A 119 -3.53 21.40 17.12
C PRO A 119 -2.71 20.25 17.71
N ASP A 120 -2.93 19.91 18.96
CA ASP A 120 -2.32 18.75 19.66
C ASP A 120 -3.06 17.43 19.42
N LYS A 121 -4.21 17.44 18.73
CA LYS A 121 -5.04 16.25 18.47
C LYS A 121 -5.34 16.09 16.98
N LEU A 122 -6.60 16.27 16.55
CA LEU A 122 -7.03 16.00 15.18
C LEU A 122 -6.82 17.18 14.23
N GLU A 123 -6.72 18.42 14.72
CA GLU A 123 -6.55 19.57 13.84
C GLU A 123 -5.20 19.52 13.12
N PHE A 124 -5.20 19.81 11.81
CA PHE A 124 -4.03 19.87 10.97
C PHE A 124 -4.19 20.96 9.90
N LYS A 125 -3.48 22.07 10.03
CA LYS A 125 -3.53 23.22 9.09
C LYS A 125 -4.96 23.77 8.89
N LYS A 126 -5.75 23.82 9.95
CA LYS A 126 -7.17 24.22 10.04
C LYS A 126 -8.17 23.12 9.62
N ASP A 127 -7.74 22.06 8.96
CA ASP A 127 -8.53 20.88 8.64
C ASP A 127 -8.46 19.83 9.75
N ALA A 128 -9.21 18.74 9.61
CA ALA A 128 -9.08 17.55 10.44
C ALA A 128 -8.23 16.49 9.71
N ASN A 129 -7.42 15.76 10.48
CA ASN A 129 -6.55 14.70 9.95
C ASN A 129 -6.79 13.42 10.73
N MET A 130 -7.37 12.42 10.06
CA MET A 130 -7.76 11.15 10.68
C MET A 130 -6.56 10.33 11.13
N LEU A 131 -5.51 10.25 10.31
CA LEU A 131 -4.28 9.54 10.68
C LEU A 131 -3.63 10.19 11.89
N LYS A 132 -3.55 11.53 11.92
CA LYS A 132 -3.03 12.25 13.09
C LYS A 132 -3.79 11.90 14.36
N GLY A 133 -5.12 11.85 14.29
CA GLY A 133 -5.95 11.39 15.41
C GLY A 133 -5.52 10.01 15.89
N GLY A 134 -5.38 9.05 15.00
CA GLY A 134 -4.91 7.71 15.30
C GLY A 134 -3.52 7.71 15.95
N LEU A 135 -2.58 8.47 15.39
CA LEU A 135 -1.22 8.58 15.92
C LEU A 135 -1.14 9.24 17.30
N VAL A 136 -2.04 10.16 17.62
CA VAL A 136 -2.11 10.80 18.95
C VAL A 136 -2.66 9.83 19.99
N TYR A 137 -3.69 9.05 19.64
CA TYR A 137 -4.46 8.26 20.59
C TYR A 137 -4.07 6.77 20.68
N ALA A 138 -3.36 6.22 19.69
CA ALA A 138 -2.87 4.85 19.75
C ALA A 138 -1.84 4.65 20.86
N ASP A 139 -1.84 3.48 21.49
CA ASP A 139 -0.85 3.13 22.51
C ASP A 139 0.54 2.89 21.90
N TYR A 140 0.61 2.36 20.65
CA TYR A 140 1.86 2.10 19.95
C TYR A 140 1.72 2.37 18.43
N ILE A 141 2.82 2.77 17.81
CA ILE A 141 2.90 3.06 16.38
C ILE A 141 3.86 2.07 15.74
N THR A 142 3.48 1.52 14.59
CA THR A 142 4.41 0.77 13.74
C THR A 142 4.45 1.35 12.34
N THR A 143 5.53 1.10 11.63
CA THR A 143 5.63 1.36 10.19
C THR A 143 6.39 0.23 9.50
N VAL A 144 6.48 0.26 8.19
CA VAL A 144 6.81 -0.89 7.36
C VAL A 144 8.30 -1.08 7.06
N SER A 145 9.19 -0.30 7.69
CA SER A 145 10.63 -0.55 7.73
C SER A 145 11.33 0.33 8.78
N ASP A 146 12.49 -0.09 9.27
CA ASP A 146 13.31 0.72 10.20
C ASP A 146 13.79 2.01 9.53
N THR A 147 14.16 1.95 8.25
CA THR A 147 14.54 3.13 7.47
C THR A 147 13.39 4.12 7.42
N TYR A 148 12.19 3.66 7.07
CA TYR A 148 11.03 4.53 6.97
C TYR A 148 10.61 5.10 8.33
N ALA A 149 10.74 4.34 9.43
CA ALA A 149 10.52 4.86 10.77
C ALA A 149 11.42 6.07 11.10
N ASN A 150 12.66 6.07 10.63
CA ASN A 150 13.58 7.20 10.78
C ASN A 150 13.25 8.34 9.80
N GLU A 151 12.95 8.04 8.55
CA GLU A 151 12.63 9.01 7.50
C GLU A 151 11.42 9.87 7.85
N ILE A 152 10.30 9.27 8.29
CA ILE A 152 9.06 9.98 8.60
C ILE A 152 9.15 10.92 9.81
N GLN A 153 10.21 10.85 10.58
CA GLN A 153 10.52 11.81 11.64
C GLN A 153 11.25 13.05 11.13
N THR A 154 11.66 13.08 9.86
CA THR A 154 12.32 14.25 9.24
C THR A 154 11.32 15.18 8.57
N GLU A 155 11.69 16.44 8.41
CA GLU A 155 10.83 17.43 7.74
C GLU A 155 10.50 17.04 6.28
N TYR A 156 11.47 16.44 5.59
CA TYR A 156 11.33 16.07 4.18
C TYR A 156 10.33 14.93 3.93
N TYR A 157 10.36 13.90 4.77
CA TYR A 157 9.49 12.71 4.59
C TYR A 157 8.30 12.66 5.55
N GLY A 158 8.24 13.57 6.53
CA GLY A 158 7.24 13.53 7.61
C GLY A 158 5.87 14.09 7.24
N GLU A 159 5.69 14.58 6.01
CA GLU A 159 4.40 15.07 5.48
C GLU A 159 3.67 16.03 6.46
N GLY A 160 4.44 16.80 7.23
CA GLY A 160 3.95 17.72 8.25
C GLY A 160 3.61 17.07 9.61
N LEU A 161 3.80 15.77 9.77
CA LEU A 161 3.62 15.04 11.03
C LEU A 161 4.95 14.66 11.72
N ASN A 162 6.09 15.08 11.15
CA ASN A 162 7.42 14.77 11.69
C ASN A 162 7.59 15.17 13.16
N GLY A 163 7.03 16.29 13.59
CA GLY A 163 7.09 16.73 15.00
C GLY A 163 6.35 15.78 15.95
N LEU A 164 5.15 15.32 15.57
CA LEU A 164 4.39 14.31 16.31
C LEU A 164 5.14 12.97 16.36
N LEU A 165 5.63 12.50 15.21
CA LEU A 165 6.32 11.22 15.10
C LEU A 165 7.64 11.23 15.88
N SER A 166 8.40 12.33 15.85
CA SER A 166 9.60 12.50 16.68
C SER A 166 9.29 12.51 18.17
N ALA A 167 8.18 13.14 18.58
CA ALA A 167 7.74 13.13 19.97
C ALA A 167 7.32 11.73 20.45
N ARG A 168 6.84 10.89 19.52
CA ARG A 168 6.39 9.52 19.77
C ARG A 168 7.45 8.45 19.41
N HIS A 169 8.71 8.81 19.19
CA HIS A 169 9.73 7.87 18.70
C HIS A 169 9.98 6.66 19.62
N PHE A 170 9.79 6.79 20.93
CA PHE A 170 9.91 5.67 21.88
C PHE A 170 8.74 4.67 21.79
N ASP A 171 7.61 5.10 21.28
CA ASP A 171 6.42 4.27 21.07
C ASP A 171 6.28 3.87 19.60
N MET A 172 7.34 3.97 18.79
CA MET A 172 7.31 3.69 17.37
C MET A 172 8.41 2.70 16.95
N GLN A 173 8.04 1.73 16.08
CA GLN A 173 8.98 0.74 15.54
C GLN A 173 8.73 0.50 14.05
N GLY A 174 9.81 0.36 13.27
CA GLY A 174 9.78 -0.17 11.92
C GLY A 174 9.74 -1.70 11.94
N ILE A 175 8.87 -2.30 11.11
CA ILE A 175 8.78 -3.75 10.92
C ILE A 175 8.69 -4.00 9.42
N VAL A 176 9.73 -4.60 8.85
CA VAL A 176 9.78 -4.89 7.40
C VAL A 176 8.67 -5.87 7.03
N ASN A 177 7.95 -5.57 5.95
CA ASN A 177 6.92 -6.46 5.43
C ASN A 177 7.51 -7.82 5.02
N GLY A 178 6.77 -8.88 5.27
CA GLY A 178 7.11 -10.22 4.83
C GLY A 178 6.80 -10.47 3.36
N ILE A 179 7.41 -11.51 2.80
CA ILE A 179 7.09 -12.06 1.49
C ILE A 179 6.46 -13.44 1.69
N ASP A 180 5.40 -13.73 0.98
CA ASP A 180 4.81 -15.06 0.95
C ASP A 180 5.71 -16.00 0.12
N TYR A 181 6.53 -16.78 0.81
CA TYR A 181 7.42 -17.75 0.17
C TYR A 181 6.68 -18.88 -0.55
N ASN A 182 5.40 -19.15 -0.26
CA ASN A 182 4.64 -20.13 -1.02
C ASN A 182 4.19 -19.54 -2.37
N ALA A 183 3.82 -18.24 -2.38
CA ALA A 183 3.42 -17.56 -3.60
C ALA A 183 4.60 -17.26 -4.52
N TYR A 184 5.76 -16.89 -3.95
CA TYR A 184 6.94 -16.42 -4.70
C TYR A 184 8.11 -17.42 -4.72
N ASP A 185 7.87 -18.71 -4.49
CA ASP A 185 8.89 -19.74 -4.65
C ASP A 185 9.04 -20.16 -6.11
N PRO A 186 10.13 -19.79 -6.81
CA PRO A 186 10.30 -20.16 -8.22
C PRO A 186 10.43 -21.67 -8.47
N GLN A 187 10.62 -22.49 -7.43
CA GLN A 187 10.65 -23.93 -7.58
C GLN A 187 9.25 -24.51 -7.76
N ASN A 188 8.23 -23.90 -7.17
CA ASN A 188 6.88 -24.43 -7.08
C ASN A 188 5.81 -23.50 -7.68
N ASP A 189 6.20 -22.30 -8.14
CA ASP A 189 5.27 -21.32 -8.72
C ASP A 189 4.69 -21.84 -10.05
N GLY A 190 3.40 -22.16 -10.07
CA GLY A 190 2.68 -22.62 -11.25
C GLY A 190 2.39 -21.55 -12.30
N ARG A 191 2.66 -20.27 -12.01
CA ARG A 191 2.42 -19.13 -12.90
C ARG A 191 3.58 -18.85 -13.84
N ILE A 192 4.80 -19.29 -13.51
CA ILE A 192 5.98 -19.06 -14.34
C ILE A 192 6.12 -20.16 -15.41
N TYR A 193 6.80 -19.86 -16.51
CA TYR A 193 6.91 -20.81 -17.63
C TYR A 193 7.84 -22.00 -17.34
N CYS A 194 8.86 -21.81 -16.52
CA CYS A 194 9.83 -22.82 -16.19
C CYS A 194 10.32 -22.63 -14.75
N ASN A 195 9.99 -23.58 -13.89
CA ASN A 195 10.43 -23.55 -12.49
C ASN A 195 11.95 -23.72 -12.38
N TYR A 196 12.57 -23.02 -11.43
CA TYR A 196 14.01 -23.05 -11.19
C TYR A 196 14.36 -22.93 -9.71
N ASN A 197 15.59 -23.29 -9.39
CA ASN A 197 16.19 -23.13 -8.06
C ASN A 197 17.59 -22.52 -8.15
N ALA A 198 18.25 -22.37 -7.02
CA ALA A 198 19.56 -21.72 -6.93
C ALA A 198 20.66 -22.44 -7.76
N SER A 199 20.50 -23.73 -8.08
CA SER A 199 21.52 -24.48 -8.85
C SER A 199 21.37 -24.34 -10.38
N ASP A 200 20.15 -24.07 -10.87
CA ASP A 200 19.85 -24.08 -12.30
C ASP A 200 19.22 -22.78 -12.84
N PHE A 201 19.03 -21.77 -11.98
CA PHE A 201 18.36 -20.50 -12.34
C PHE A 201 18.96 -19.84 -13.58
N ARG A 202 20.28 -19.85 -13.74
CA ARG A 202 20.96 -19.19 -14.89
C ARG A 202 20.44 -19.69 -16.23
N LYS A 203 20.22 -21.01 -16.35
CA LYS A 203 19.68 -21.62 -17.58
C LYS A 203 18.17 -21.44 -17.69
N LYS A 204 17.45 -21.68 -16.62
CA LYS A 204 15.99 -21.70 -16.62
C LYS A 204 15.36 -20.31 -16.66
N LYS A 205 16.01 -19.27 -16.11
CA LYS A 205 15.59 -17.88 -16.30
C LYS A 205 15.63 -17.46 -17.79
N PHE A 206 16.58 -17.95 -18.58
CA PHE A 206 16.56 -17.71 -20.03
C PHE A 206 15.33 -18.32 -20.73
N ASN A 207 14.84 -19.46 -20.27
CA ASN A 207 13.61 -20.05 -20.80
C ASN A 207 12.39 -19.19 -20.45
N ASN A 208 12.29 -18.71 -19.21
CA ASN A 208 11.27 -17.74 -18.81
C ASN A 208 11.33 -16.46 -19.65
N LYS A 209 12.52 -15.91 -19.84
CA LYS A 209 12.74 -14.69 -20.65
C LYS A 209 12.27 -14.86 -22.09
N THR A 210 12.75 -15.90 -22.79
CA THR A 210 12.40 -16.11 -24.20
C THR A 210 10.91 -16.38 -24.38
N LYS A 211 10.28 -17.03 -23.44
CA LYS A 211 8.84 -17.27 -23.50
C LYS A 211 8.04 -15.97 -23.24
N LEU A 212 8.47 -15.17 -22.27
CA LEU A 212 7.86 -13.88 -22.01
C LEU A 212 8.02 -12.91 -23.21
N GLN A 213 9.20 -12.91 -23.84
CA GLN A 213 9.43 -12.12 -25.06
C GLN A 213 8.43 -12.50 -26.16
N GLN A 214 8.19 -13.81 -26.39
CA GLN A 214 7.20 -14.30 -27.35
C GLN A 214 5.79 -13.82 -27.04
N ASP A 215 5.37 -13.99 -25.78
CA ASP A 215 4.01 -13.66 -25.36
C ASP A 215 3.74 -12.14 -25.40
N LEU A 216 4.77 -11.32 -25.23
CA LEU A 216 4.69 -9.86 -25.29
C LEU A 216 5.02 -9.25 -26.66
N GLY A 217 5.32 -10.05 -27.67
CA GLY A 217 5.67 -9.59 -29.02
C GLY A 217 7.03 -8.87 -29.12
N LEU A 218 7.92 -9.07 -28.15
CA LEU A 218 9.28 -8.52 -28.15
C LEU A 218 10.20 -9.34 -29.03
N ALA A 219 11.33 -8.77 -29.47
CA ALA A 219 12.37 -9.53 -30.16
C ALA A 219 12.90 -10.66 -29.26
N VAL A 220 12.77 -11.91 -29.76
CA VAL A 220 13.13 -13.12 -28.99
C VAL A 220 14.64 -13.35 -29.07
N ASP A 221 15.34 -12.96 -28.03
CA ASP A 221 16.78 -13.22 -27.87
C ASP A 221 17.14 -13.30 -26.37
N LYS A 222 17.62 -14.45 -25.95
CA LYS A 222 18.06 -14.70 -24.56
C LYS A 222 19.23 -13.81 -24.11
N LYS A 223 19.97 -13.21 -25.06
CA LYS A 223 21.13 -12.35 -24.77
C LYS A 223 20.69 -10.90 -24.48
N LYS A 224 19.50 -10.49 -24.88
CA LYS A 224 18.99 -9.16 -24.56
C LYS A 224 18.82 -9.02 -23.05
N TYR A 225 19.21 -7.87 -22.51
CA TYR A 225 19.06 -7.55 -21.10
C TYR A 225 17.64 -7.05 -20.85
N MET A 226 16.86 -7.82 -20.10
CA MET A 226 15.47 -7.49 -19.80
C MET A 226 15.35 -6.76 -18.48
N ILE A 227 14.86 -5.53 -18.53
CA ILE A 227 14.55 -4.70 -17.36
C ILE A 227 13.05 -4.79 -17.12
N GLY A 228 12.65 -5.14 -15.90
CA GLY A 228 11.26 -5.16 -15.42
C GLY A 228 10.93 -3.92 -14.59
N LEU A 229 9.72 -3.40 -14.76
CA LEU A 229 9.10 -2.39 -13.90
C LEU A 229 7.70 -2.84 -13.57
N ILE A 230 7.42 -3.07 -12.28
CA ILE A 230 6.09 -3.42 -11.76
C ILE A 230 5.73 -2.43 -10.69
N SER A 231 4.78 -1.53 -10.94
CA SER A 231 4.38 -0.55 -9.95
C SER A 231 3.05 0.12 -10.30
N ARG A 232 2.49 0.83 -9.33
CA ARG A 232 1.50 1.88 -9.65
C ARG A 232 2.21 2.99 -10.44
N LEU A 233 1.59 3.45 -11.53
CA LEU A 233 2.20 4.46 -12.40
C LEU A 233 1.88 5.87 -11.89
N THR A 234 2.57 6.29 -10.83
CA THR A 234 2.37 7.57 -10.12
C THR A 234 3.68 8.32 -9.93
N ASP A 235 3.59 9.60 -9.59
CA ASP A 235 4.76 10.48 -9.32
C ASP A 235 5.70 9.91 -8.26
N GLN A 236 5.17 9.25 -7.24
CA GLN A 236 5.95 8.61 -6.19
C GLN A 236 7.00 7.65 -6.75
N LYS A 237 6.71 7.02 -7.88
CA LYS A 237 7.56 5.98 -8.50
C LYS A 237 8.67 6.55 -9.39
N GLY A 238 8.83 7.89 -9.46
CA GLY A 238 9.93 8.54 -10.19
C GLY A 238 9.92 8.26 -11.69
N LEU A 239 8.74 8.09 -12.28
CA LEU A 239 8.57 7.73 -13.69
C LEU A 239 8.96 8.85 -14.65
N ASP A 240 8.97 10.08 -14.19
CA ASP A 240 9.53 11.24 -14.88
C ASP A 240 11.03 11.09 -15.14
N LEU A 241 11.78 10.48 -14.20
CA LEU A 241 13.19 10.17 -14.40
C LEU A 241 13.38 9.13 -15.51
N ILE A 242 12.50 8.11 -15.58
CA ILE A 242 12.52 7.13 -16.66
C ILE A 242 12.26 7.81 -17.99
N ASN A 243 11.26 8.69 -18.07
CA ASN A 243 10.96 9.43 -19.29
C ASN A 243 12.16 10.21 -19.82
N HIS A 244 12.96 10.77 -18.92
CA HIS A 244 14.16 11.54 -19.28
C HIS A 244 15.28 10.68 -19.88
N VAL A 245 15.38 9.41 -19.47
CA VAL A 245 16.53 8.56 -19.83
C VAL A 245 16.18 7.34 -20.69
N ILE A 246 14.90 7.08 -20.96
CA ILE A 246 14.41 5.85 -21.57
C ILE A 246 15.03 5.58 -22.94
N GLU A 247 15.27 6.62 -23.75
CA GLU A 247 15.92 6.48 -25.06
C GLU A 247 17.38 6.09 -24.96
N GLY A 248 18.03 6.38 -23.83
CA GLY A 248 19.39 5.91 -23.55
C GLY A 248 19.45 4.52 -22.91
N ILE A 249 18.34 4.07 -22.30
CA ILE A 249 18.25 2.73 -21.71
C ILE A 249 17.86 1.68 -22.75
N VAL A 250 16.92 2.02 -23.64
CA VAL A 250 16.36 1.10 -24.64
C VAL A 250 17.18 1.14 -25.91
N ASP A 251 18.16 0.27 -25.99
CA ASP A 251 19.04 0.09 -27.16
C ASP A 251 18.82 -1.27 -27.83
N ASP A 252 19.75 -1.66 -28.74
CA ASP A 252 19.67 -2.94 -29.44
C ASP A 252 19.89 -4.16 -28.52
N PHE A 253 20.39 -3.96 -27.32
CA PHE A 253 20.71 -5.01 -26.35
C PHE A 253 19.75 -5.07 -25.18
N THR A 254 18.94 -4.05 -24.97
CA THR A 254 18.09 -3.88 -23.79
C THR A 254 16.61 -3.90 -24.16
N GLN A 255 15.82 -4.53 -23.32
CA GLN A 255 14.36 -4.53 -23.39
C GLN A 255 13.78 -4.04 -22.07
N LEU A 256 12.68 -3.27 -22.14
CA LEU A 256 11.93 -2.78 -21.00
C LEU A 256 10.53 -3.36 -21.01
N VAL A 257 10.14 -4.02 -19.92
CA VAL A 257 8.78 -4.52 -19.71
C VAL A 257 8.16 -3.79 -18.54
N VAL A 258 7.06 -3.10 -18.77
CA VAL A 258 6.31 -2.32 -17.77
C VAL A 258 4.98 -2.98 -17.50
N ILE A 259 4.63 -3.16 -16.21
CA ILE A 259 3.33 -3.64 -15.76
C ILE A 259 2.81 -2.68 -14.69
N GLY A 260 1.60 -2.16 -14.88
CA GLY A 260 0.94 -1.32 -13.88
C GLY A 260 -0.11 -0.40 -14.48
N THR A 261 -0.86 0.24 -13.59
CA THR A 261 -1.86 1.27 -13.89
C THR A 261 -1.64 2.49 -13.00
N GLY A 262 -2.15 3.63 -13.40
CA GLY A 262 -2.06 4.85 -12.57
C GLY A 262 -2.43 6.12 -13.32
N ASP A 263 -1.59 7.13 -13.21
CA ASP A 263 -1.85 8.43 -13.83
C ASP A 263 -1.78 8.35 -15.35
N PRO A 264 -2.77 8.88 -16.07
CA PRO A 264 -2.84 8.80 -17.53
C PRO A 264 -1.59 9.33 -18.26
N GLN A 265 -0.89 10.30 -17.69
CA GLN A 265 0.35 10.82 -18.25
C GLN A 265 1.43 9.74 -18.36
N TYR A 266 1.61 8.91 -17.33
CA TYR A 266 2.62 7.83 -17.33
C TYR A 266 2.18 6.62 -18.14
N GLU A 267 0.90 6.28 -18.09
CA GLU A 267 0.35 5.24 -18.96
C GLU A 267 0.56 5.56 -20.44
N ASN A 268 0.23 6.79 -20.85
CA ASN A 268 0.40 7.24 -22.23
C ASN A 268 1.87 7.34 -22.63
N MET A 269 2.74 7.75 -21.72
CA MET A 269 4.19 7.76 -21.92
C MET A 269 4.71 6.35 -22.29
N PHE A 270 4.37 5.34 -21.49
CA PHE A 270 4.81 3.97 -21.78
C PHE A 270 4.17 3.37 -23.03
N ARG A 271 2.89 3.66 -23.32
CA ARG A 271 2.25 3.28 -24.59
C ARG A 271 2.98 3.90 -25.79
N HIS A 272 3.39 5.18 -25.68
CA HIS A 272 4.16 5.85 -26.72
C HIS A 272 5.50 5.14 -26.98
N TYR A 273 6.27 4.80 -25.94
CA TYR A 273 7.55 4.11 -26.11
C TYR A 273 7.38 2.68 -26.59
N ALA A 274 6.33 1.97 -26.22
CA ALA A 274 6.00 0.66 -26.78
C ALA A 274 5.64 0.74 -28.28
N TRP A 275 4.95 1.79 -28.71
CA TRP A 275 4.71 2.06 -30.13
C TRP A 275 5.98 2.44 -30.87
N LYS A 276 6.85 3.25 -30.28
CA LYS A 276 8.09 3.71 -30.91
C LYS A 276 9.14 2.60 -31.02
N TYR A 277 9.20 1.70 -30.07
CA TYR A 277 10.15 0.59 -29.97
C TYR A 277 9.47 -0.76 -29.74
N PRO A 278 8.65 -1.25 -30.67
CA PRO A 278 7.74 -2.38 -30.42
C PRO A 278 8.45 -3.72 -30.16
N ASP A 279 9.70 -3.88 -30.58
CA ASP A 279 10.55 -5.06 -30.33
C ASP A 279 11.38 -4.97 -29.03
N ARG A 280 11.36 -3.83 -28.36
CA ARG A 280 12.21 -3.52 -27.19
C ARG A 280 11.42 -3.10 -25.95
N VAL A 281 10.26 -2.47 -26.13
CA VAL A 281 9.43 -1.97 -25.03
C VAL A 281 8.06 -2.63 -25.06
N SER A 282 7.64 -3.20 -23.93
CA SER A 282 6.29 -3.71 -23.74
C SER A 282 5.63 -2.95 -22.58
N ALA A 283 4.52 -2.25 -22.87
CA ALA A 283 3.72 -1.52 -21.89
C ALA A 283 2.41 -2.28 -21.60
N ASN A 284 2.37 -2.96 -20.47
CA ASN A 284 1.20 -3.71 -20.02
C ASN A 284 0.46 -2.87 -18.98
N ILE A 285 -0.48 -2.04 -19.47
CA ILE A 285 -1.25 -1.14 -18.62
C ILE A 285 -2.43 -1.90 -18.02
N CYS A 286 -2.10 -2.72 -17.03
CA CYS A 286 -3.06 -3.54 -16.30
C CYS A 286 -2.52 -3.91 -14.90
N TYR A 287 -3.41 -4.37 -14.05
CA TYR A 287 -3.05 -5.15 -12.86
C TYR A 287 -3.09 -6.63 -13.24
N SER A 288 -1.96 -7.32 -13.15
CA SER A 288 -1.87 -8.74 -13.44
C SER A 288 -0.80 -9.40 -12.57
N ASP A 289 -1.25 -10.16 -11.58
CA ASP A 289 -0.38 -10.93 -10.71
C ASP A 289 0.35 -12.03 -11.50
N ASP A 290 -0.34 -12.71 -12.39
CA ASP A 290 0.23 -13.74 -13.27
C ASP A 290 1.39 -13.20 -14.14
N LEU A 291 1.19 -12.04 -14.77
CA LEU A 291 2.24 -11.42 -15.58
C LEU A 291 3.40 -10.90 -14.72
N ALA A 292 3.12 -10.43 -13.48
CA ALA A 292 4.14 -10.02 -12.54
C ALA A 292 5.07 -11.17 -12.17
N HIS A 293 4.54 -12.35 -11.84
CA HIS A 293 5.33 -13.55 -11.56
C HIS A 293 6.21 -13.97 -12.75
N LYS A 294 5.66 -13.92 -13.95
CA LYS A 294 6.43 -14.20 -15.19
C LYS A 294 7.56 -13.20 -15.39
N LEU A 295 7.32 -11.92 -15.10
CA LEU A 295 8.37 -10.89 -15.22
C LEU A 295 9.45 -11.04 -14.15
N TYR A 296 9.11 -11.35 -12.89
CA TYR A 296 10.11 -11.69 -11.87
C TYR A 296 11.01 -12.85 -12.28
N ALA A 297 10.41 -13.89 -12.87
CA ALA A 297 11.16 -15.05 -13.34
C ALA A 297 12.02 -14.78 -14.60
N ALA A 298 11.65 -13.81 -15.44
CA ALA A 298 12.28 -13.53 -16.72
C ALA A 298 13.31 -12.40 -16.68
N ALA A 299 13.07 -11.35 -15.91
CA ALA A 299 13.90 -10.15 -15.91
C ALA A 299 15.33 -10.40 -15.39
N ASP A 300 16.29 -9.66 -15.96
CA ASP A 300 17.67 -9.60 -15.48
C ASP A 300 17.84 -8.56 -14.38
N ALA A 301 17.04 -7.48 -14.42
CA ALA A 301 17.01 -6.44 -13.40
C ALA A 301 15.62 -5.84 -13.26
N PHE A 302 15.37 -5.24 -12.10
CA PHE A 302 14.19 -4.42 -11.83
C PHE A 302 14.56 -2.95 -11.69
N LEU A 303 13.73 -2.09 -12.28
CA LEU A 303 13.88 -0.64 -12.23
C LEU A 303 12.91 -0.06 -11.22
N MET A 304 13.42 0.56 -10.17
CA MET A 304 12.65 1.17 -9.09
C MET A 304 13.21 2.56 -8.73
N PRO A 305 12.99 3.59 -9.56
CA PRO A 305 13.53 4.93 -9.30
C PRO A 305 12.66 5.75 -8.35
N SER A 306 11.94 5.09 -7.46
CA SER A 306 10.98 5.72 -6.56
C SER A 306 11.60 6.85 -5.75
N ARG A 307 10.89 7.95 -5.60
CA ARG A 307 11.28 9.09 -4.77
C ARG A 307 11.34 8.73 -3.29
N PHE A 308 10.44 7.84 -2.86
CA PHE A 308 10.43 7.20 -1.56
C PHE A 308 9.67 5.87 -1.62
N GLU A 309 10.10 4.92 -0.81
CA GLU A 309 9.48 3.60 -0.65
C GLU A 309 9.40 3.26 0.84
N PRO A 310 8.22 3.28 1.45
CA PRO A 310 8.05 2.85 2.84
C PRO A 310 8.55 1.42 3.08
N CYS A 311 8.13 0.50 2.20
CA CYS A 311 8.65 -0.85 2.06
C CYS A 311 8.32 -1.40 0.68
N GLY A 312 9.27 -1.39 -0.22
CA GLY A 312 9.08 -1.89 -1.60
C GLY A 312 9.08 -3.42 -1.63
N LEU A 313 7.92 -4.04 -1.82
CA LEU A 313 7.81 -5.50 -1.90
C LEU A 313 8.53 -6.06 -3.13
N THR A 314 8.45 -5.37 -4.27
CA THR A 314 9.08 -5.78 -5.54
C THR A 314 10.59 -6.06 -5.39
N GLN A 315 11.29 -5.31 -4.56
CA GLN A 315 12.73 -5.49 -4.32
C GLN A 315 13.04 -6.61 -3.32
N LEU A 316 12.06 -7.07 -2.57
CA LEU A 316 12.20 -8.18 -1.62
C LEU A 316 11.93 -9.54 -2.28
N ILE A 317 11.15 -9.57 -3.37
CA ILE A 317 10.87 -10.73 -4.20
C ILE A 317 12.06 -11.03 -5.11
#